data_e0b79462d4073209655a1a149f37acdf
#
_entry.id   e0b79462d4073209655a1a149f37acdf
#
_cell.length_a   1.000
_cell.length_b   1.000
_cell.length_c   1.000
_cell.angle_alpha   90.00
_cell.angle_beta   90.00
_cell.angle_gamma   90.00
#
_symmetry.space_group_name_H-M   'P 1'
#
loop_
_entity.id
_entity.type
_entity.pdbx_description
1 polymer ?
#
loop_
_entity_poly.entity_id
_entity_poly.type
_entity_poly.pdbx_seq_one_letter_code
_entity_poly.pdbx_strand_id
1 'polypeptide(L)'
;TADNPQAYSQNITLFDRKRGSGESIWDIKRKIGYVSPELHLYFKEGGSCFSVVASGLFDTQGLFKRLSEEQKAKVTHWMQVMGIDHLAERSFMQISGGEQRMVLITRALVKNPELLILDEPCQGLDRVQTERLKTVLDYLAANSEMTLLYVSHYDRDIPSCVNQTLELKRL
;
A
#
# COMPACT_ATOMS: atom_id res chain seq x y z
N THR A 1 8.56 -5.82 9.57
CA THR A 1 8.93 -5.18 10.84
C THR A 1 8.17 -5.74 12.04
N ALA A 2 6.87 -6.01 11.91
CA ALA A 2 6.06 -6.51 13.02
C ALA A 2 6.30 -7.99 13.36
N ASP A 3 6.81 -8.75 12.43
CA ASP A 3 7.02 -10.20 12.56
C ASP A 3 8.48 -10.58 12.90
N ASN A 4 9.37 -9.58 13.09
CA ASN A 4 10.75 -9.86 13.45
C ASN A 4 10.86 -10.12 14.96
N PRO A 5 11.39 -11.30 15.42
CA PRO A 5 11.59 -11.62 16.83
C PRO A 5 12.43 -10.59 17.59
N GLN A 6 13.38 -9.93 16.93
CA GLN A 6 14.19 -8.85 17.52
C GLN A 6 13.36 -7.63 17.93
N ALA A 7 12.18 -7.45 17.37
CA ALA A 7 11.27 -6.36 17.75
C ALA A 7 10.75 -6.48 19.20
N TYR A 8 10.84 -7.67 19.81
CA TYR A 8 10.42 -7.89 21.21
C TYR A 8 11.53 -7.59 22.23
N SER A 9 12.79 -7.53 21.79
CA SER A 9 13.94 -7.25 22.66
C SER A 9 14.29 -5.75 22.78
N GLN A 10 13.62 -4.88 21.99
CA GLN A 10 13.87 -3.45 21.97
C GLN A 10 12.64 -2.65 22.37
N ASN A 11 12.86 -1.44 22.92
CA ASN A 11 11.77 -0.50 23.19
C ASN A 11 11.32 0.15 21.88
N ILE A 12 10.27 -0.40 21.27
CA ILE A 12 9.69 0.14 20.05
C ILE A 12 8.36 0.78 20.40
N THR A 13 8.17 2.03 19.99
CA THR A 13 6.91 2.76 20.07
C THR A 13 6.35 2.91 18.66
N LEU A 14 5.08 2.53 18.46
CA LEU A 14 4.36 2.69 17.21
C LEU A 14 3.02 3.37 17.51
N PHE A 15 2.70 4.43 16.75
CA PHE A 15 1.45 5.20 16.94
C PHE A 15 1.26 5.63 18.40
N ASP A 16 2.32 6.19 19.01
CA ASP A 16 2.40 6.66 20.39
C ASP A 16 2.16 5.60 21.48
N ARG A 17 2.16 4.32 21.11
CA ARG A 17 2.03 3.18 22.04
C ARG A 17 3.29 2.33 22.03
N LYS A 18 3.74 1.98 23.24
CA LYS A 18 4.82 1.01 23.39
C LYS A 18 4.36 -0.36 22.92
N ARG A 19 5.11 -0.99 22.02
CA ARG A 19 4.78 -2.33 21.54
C ARG A 19 4.72 -3.34 22.69
N GLY A 20 3.66 -4.17 22.69
CA GLY A 20 3.38 -5.13 23.75
C GLY A 20 2.56 -4.56 24.92
N SER A 21 1.98 -3.36 24.78
CA SER A 21 1.11 -2.73 25.78
C SER A 21 -0.37 -3.16 25.72
N GLY A 22 -0.66 -4.29 25.00
CA GLY A 22 -2.00 -4.87 24.90
C GLY A 22 -2.65 -4.77 23.51
N GLU A 23 -1.99 -4.10 22.55
CA GLU A 23 -2.44 -4.08 21.15
C GLU A 23 -2.13 -5.41 20.45
N SER A 24 -3.04 -5.86 19.60
CA SER A 24 -2.81 -7.00 18.73
C SER A 24 -1.99 -6.59 17.50
N ILE A 25 -1.28 -7.56 16.89
CA ILE A 25 -0.60 -7.35 15.62
C ILE A 25 -1.56 -6.87 14.52
N TRP A 26 -2.82 -7.29 14.58
CA TRP A 26 -3.86 -6.91 13.63
C TRP A 26 -4.25 -5.43 13.77
N ASP A 27 -4.24 -4.88 14.98
CA ASP A 27 -4.53 -3.46 15.23
C ASP A 27 -3.45 -2.59 14.58
N ILE A 28 -2.19 -3.03 14.65
CA ILE A 28 -1.06 -2.38 14.00
C ILE A 28 -1.15 -2.52 12.47
N LYS A 29 -1.40 -3.73 11.96
CA LYS A 29 -1.48 -4.00 10.51
C LYS A 29 -2.58 -3.18 9.83
N ARG A 30 -3.72 -2.96 10.48
CA ARG A 30 -4.81 -2.13 9.95
C ARG A 30 -4.40 -0.68 9.69
N LYS A 31 -3.47 -0.16 10.48
CA LYS A 31 -2.97 1.23 10.37
C LYS A 31 -1.86 1.38 9.33
N ILE A 32 -1.26 0.28 8.86
CA ILE A 32 -0.10 0.31 7.97
C ILE A 32 -0.49 -0.19 6.59
N GLY A 33 -0.35 0.66 5.56
CA GLY A 33 -0.29 0.24 4.17
C GLY A 33 1.14 -0.13 3.81
N TYR A 34 1.37 -1.28 3.18
CA TYR A 34 2.71 -1.74 2.81
C TYR A 34 2.73 -2.32 1.40
N VAL A 35 3.69 -1.87 0.60
CA VAL A 35 3.95 -2.42 -0.74
C VAL A 35 5.47 -2.58 -0.91
N SER A 36 5.89 -3.79 -1.33
CA SER A 36 7.26 -4.10 -1.71
C SER A 36 7.32 -4.76 -3.09
N PRO A 37 8.51 -4.85 -3.71
CA PRO A 37 8.67 -5.52 -4.99
C PRO A 37 8.15 -6.96 -5.01
N GLU A 38 8.31 -7.71 -3.92
CA GLU A 38 7.93 -9.12 -3.83
C GLU A 38 6.45 -9.33 -3.50
N LEU A 39 5.70 -8.29 -3.16
CA LEU A 39 4.32 -8.44 -2.68
C LEU A 39 3.42 -9.15 -3.70
N HIS A 40 3.66 -8.98 -5.01
CA HIS A 40 2.89 -9.65 -6.07
C HIS A 40 3.00 -11.18 -6.01
N LEU A 41 4.10 -11.72 -5.46
CA LEU A 41 4.32 -13.16 -5.34
C LEU A 41 3.31 -13.85 -4.40
N TYR A 42 2.69 -13.09 -3.50
CA TYR A 42 1.70 -13.61 -2.55
C TYR A 42 0.28 -13.68 -3.11
N PHE A 43 0.04 -13.13 -4.32
CA PHE A 43 -1.29 -13.10 -4.95
C PHE A 43 -1.41 -14.07 -6.14
N LYS A 44 -0.74 -15.21 -6.05
CA LYS A 44 -0.67 -16.21 -7.15
C LYS A 44 -1.99 -16.96 -7.44
N GLU A 45 -2.93 -16.97 -6.51
CA GLU A 45 -4.15 -17.77 -6.61
C GLU A 45 -5.31 -17.06 -7.35
N GLY A 46 -5.05 -15.95 -8.00
CA GLY A 46 -5.93 -15.33 -8.96
C GLY A 46 -7.32 -14.97 -8.43
N GLY A 47 -7.55 -13.71 -8.27
CA GLY A 47 -8.88 -13.09 -8.16
C GLY A 47 -8.97 -11.98 -9.18
N SER A 48 -10.13 -11.34 -9.30
CA SER A 48 -10.25 -10.10 -10.05
C SER A 48 -9.44 -8.99 -9.36
N CYS A 49 -9.00 -8.00 -10.13
CA CYS A 49 -8.30 -6.84 -9.56
C CYS A 49 -9.13 -6.16 -8.47
N PHE A 50 -10.47 -6.10 -8.66
CA PHE A 50 -11.39 -5.63 -7.63
C PHE A 50 -11.25 -6.42 -6.32
N SER A 51 -11.24 -7.77 -6.40
CA SER A 51 -11.13 -8.60 -5.21
C SER A 51 -9.77 -8.46 -4.51
N VAL A 52 -8.69 -8.24 -5.27
CA VAL A 52 -7.37 -7.97 -4.71
C VAL A 52 -7.37 -6.63 -3.96
N VAL A 53 -7.90 -5.55 -4.54
CA VAL A 53 -8.02 -4.26 -3.85
C VAL A 53 -8.89 -4.38 -2.61
N ALA A 54 -10.05 -5.03 -2.72
CA ALA A 54 -11.00 -5.21 -1.62
C ALA A 54 -10.40 -6.00 -0.43
N SER A 55 -9.51 -6.95 -0.70
CA SER A 55 -8.80 -7.71 0.34
C SER A 55 -7.98 -6.83 1.28
N GLY A 56 -7.58 -5.63 0.81
CA GLY A 56 -6.88 -4.62 1.61
C GLY A 56 -7.68 -4.08 2.79
N LEU A 57 -9.02 -4.09 2.71
CA LEU A 57 -9.89 -3.71 3.82
C LEU A 57 -9.77 -4.64 5.04
N PHE A 58 -9.29 -5.86 4.81
CA PHE A 58 -9.20 -6.91 5.82
C PHE A 58 -7.76 -7.38 6.08
N ASP A 59 -6.78 -6.84 5.38
CA ASP A 59 -5.37 -7.28 5.39
C ASP A 59 -5.18 -8.78 5.07
N THR A 60 -6.02 -9.34 4.20
CA THR A 60 -5.97 -10.74 3.78
C THR A 60 -5.35 -10.88 2.39
N GLN A 61 -4.82 -12.06 2.05
CA GLN A 61 -4.27 -12.36 0.71
C GLN A 61 -5.35 -12.70 -0.33
N GLY A 62 -6.62 -12.68 0.05
CA GLY A 62 -7.76 -12.91 -0.81
C GLY A 62 -9.02 -12.34 -0.18
N LEU A 63 -10.10 -12.23 -0.97
CA LEU A 63 -11.38 -11.76 -0.48
C LEU A 63 -12.23 -12.94 0.00
N PHE A 64 -12.29 -13.17 1.30
CA PHE A 64 -13.05 -14.26 1.93
C PHE A 64 -14.35 -13.79 2.59
N LYS A 65 -14.65 -12.49 2.56
CA LYS A 65 -15.83 -11.90 3.18
C LYS A 65 -16.71 -11.22 2.14
N ARG A 66 -18.03 -11.24 2.35
CA ARG A 66 -18.95 -10.42 1.58
C ARG A 66 -18.71 -8.94 1.94
N LEU A 67 -18.66 -8.10 0.91
CA LEU A 67 -18.53 -6.65 1.06
C LEU A 67 -19.89 -6.03 1.27
N SER A 68 -19.98 -5.02 2.14
CA SER A 68 -21.11 -4.09 2.16
C SER A 68 -21.10 -3.20 0.91
N GLU A 69 -22.23 -2.57 0.59
CA GLU A 69 -22.30 -1.63 -0.53
C GLU A 69 -21.35 -0.44 -0.33
N GLU A 70 -21.20 0.03 0.90
CA GLU A 70 -20.23 1.08 1.24
C GLU A 70 -18.78 0.64 0.95
N GLN A 71 -18.43 -0.59 1.33
CA GLN A 71 -17.10 -1.13 1.05
C GLN A 71 -16.83 -1.30 -0.45
N LYS A 72 -17.84 -1.75 -1.21
CA LYS A 72 -17.74 -1.82 -2.68
C LYS A 72 -17.55 -0.44 -3.29
N ALA A 73 -18.33 0.54 -2.86
CA ALA A 73 -18.20 1.91 -3.33
C ALA A 73 -16.82 2.50 -3.02
N LYS A 74 -16.29 2.22 -1.82
CA LYS A 74 -14.93 2.64 -1.44
C LYS A 74 -13.86 2.03 -2.32
N VAL A 75 -13.95 0.73 -2.61
CA VAL A 75 -13.00 0.03 -3.51
C VAL A 75 -13.08 0.63 -4.91
N THR A 76 -14.28 0.78 -5.46
CA THR A 76 -14.50 1.37 -6.80
C THR A 76 -13.92 2.79 -6.87
N HIS A 77 -14.18 3.61 -5.85
CA HIS A 77 -13.65 4.98 -5.77
C HIS A 77 -12.12 4.99 -5.82
N TRP A 78 -11.45 4.16 -5.01
CA TRP A 78 -9.98 4.09 -5.02
C TRP A 78 -9.43 3.59 -6.36
N MET A 79 -10.10 2.63 -7.00
CA MET A 79 -9.70 2.16 -8.34
C MET A 79 -9.81 3.28 -9.39
N GLN A 80 -10.86 4.12 -9.32
CA GLN A 80 -11.03 5.30 -10.18
C GLN A 80 -9.96 6.35 -9.92
N VAL A 81 -9.69 6.70 -8.66
CA VAL A 81 -8.62 7.64 -8.27
C VAL A 81 -7.28 7.20 -8.83
N MET A 82 -6.97 5.91 -8.75
CA MET A 82 -5.73 5.33 -9.27
C MET A 82 -5.76 5.04 -10.78
N GLY A 83 -6.93 5.23 -11.47
CA GLY A 83 -7.09 5.05 -12.91
C GLY A 83 -7.00 3.60 -13.37
N ILE A 84 -7.39 2.66 -12.52
CA ILE A 84 -7.37 1.21 -12.77
C ILE A 84 -8.76 0.57 -12.70
N ASP A 85 -9.82 1.38 -12.69
CA ASP A 85 -11.21 0.91 -12.64
C ASP A 85 -11.57 0.00 -13.83
N HIS A 86 -11.01 0.26 -15.01
CA HIS A 86 -11.14 -0.58 -16.20
C HIS A 86 -10.57 -2.00 -16.03
N LEU A 87 -9.76 -2.24 -15.00
CA LEU A 87 -9.19 -3.56 -14.68
C LEU A 87 -10.04 -4.34 -13.67
N ALA A 88 -11.11 -3.76 -13.11
CA ALA A 88 -11.82 -4.32 -11.96
C ALA A 88 -12.16 -5.80 -12.10
N GLU A 89 -12.74 -6.19 -13.24
CA GLU A 89 -13.17 -7.56 -13.52
C GLU A 89 -12.06 -8.45 -14.12
N ARG A 90 -10.89 -7.87 -14.47
CA ARG A 90 -9.79 -8.65 -15.03
C ARG A 90 -9.09 -9.45 -13.95
N SER A 91 -8.63 -10.64 -14.32
CA SER A 91 -7.78 -11.44 -13.44
C SER A 91 -6.46 -10.72 -13.15
N PHE A 92 -6.10 -10.60 -11.87
CA PHE A 92 -4.83 -9.99 -11.43
C PHE A 92 -3.62 -10.63 -12.10
N MET A 93 -3.67 -11.92 -12.40
CA MET A 93 -2.58 -12.66 -13.03
C MET A 93 -2.47 -12.42 -14.56
N GLN A 94 -3.48 -11.79 -15.17
CA GLN A 94 -3.54 -11.57 -16.62
C GLN A 94 -3.29 -10.11 -17.03
N ILE A 95 -2.90 -9.27 -16.09
CA ILE A 95 -2.53 -7.89 -16.33
C ILE A 95 -1.01 -7.70 -16.28
N SER A 96 -0.51 -6.59 -16.81
CA SER A 96 0.93 -6.28 -16.82
C SER A 96 1.49 -6.09 -15.43
N GLY A 97 2.81 -6.23 -15.26
CA GLY A 97 3.48 -6.03 -13.97
C GLY A 97 3.26 -4.62 -13.39
N GLY A 98 3.26 -3.58 -14.24
CA GLY A 98 2.94 -2.22 -13.81
C GLY A 98 1.49 -2.08 -13.32
N GLU A 99 0.53 -2.66 -14.04
CA GLU A 99 -0.87 -2.69 -13.60
C GLU A 99 -1.03 -3.47 -12.29
N GLN A 100 -0.35 -4.61 -12.13
CA GLN A 100 -0.33 -5.36 -10.87
C GLN A 100 0.19 -4.49 -9.71
N ARG A 101 1.26 -3.72 -9.95
CA ARG A 101 1.83 -2.79 -8.98
C ARG A 101 0.79 -1.73 -8.58
N MET A 102 0.12 -1.11 -9.54
CA MET A 102 -0.94 -0.13 -9.28
C MET A 102 -2.09 -0.72 -8.47
N VAL A 103 -2.51 -1.95 -8.76
CA VAL A 103 -3.53 -2.67 -7.98
C VAL A 103 -3.08 -2.90 -6.54
N LEU A 104 -1.83 -3.30 -6.31
CA LEU A 104 -1.30 -3.54 -4.95
C LEU A 104 -1.13 -2.24 -4.15
N ILE A 105 -0.74 -1.14 -4.80
CA ILE A 105 -0.70 0.18 -4.16
C ILE A 105 -2.12 0.61 -3.77
N THR A 106 -3.08 0.44 -4.68
CA THR A 106 -4.50 0.74 -4.41
C THR A 106 -5.03 -0.09 -3.24
N ARG A 107 -4.65 -1.36 -3.18
CA ARG A 107 -4.97 -2.26 -2.06
C ARG A 107 -4.41 -1.74 -0.72
N ALA A 108 -3.22 -1.17 -0.72
CA ALA A 108 -2.63 -0.60 0.50
C ALA A 108 -3.35 0.69 0.94
N LEU A 109 -3.85 1.47 -0.02
CA LEU A 109 -4.55 2.74 0.22
C LEU A 109 -6.02 2.58 0.62
N VAL A 110 -6.71 1.52 0.16
CA VAL A 110 -8.18 1.37 0.34
C VAL A 110 -8.64 1.40 1.78
N LYS A 111 -7.79 1.05 2.74
CA LYS A 111 -8.09 1.08 4.18
C LYS A 111 -7.81 2.44 4.84
N ASN A 112 -7.31 3.44 4.11
CA ASN A 112 -6.88 4.75 4.62
C ASN A 112 -5.84 4.59 5.76
N PRO A 113 -4.63 4.10 5.47
CA PRO A 113 -3.64 3.82 6.50
C PRO A 113 -3.11 5.11 7.16
N GLU A 114 -2.75 5.03 8.45
CA GLU A 114 -2.04 6.11 9.15
C GLU A 114 -0.56 6.17 8.74
N LEU A 115 0.03 5.03 8.36
CA LEU A 115 1.39 4.92 7.83
C LEU A 115 1.36 4.15 6.50
N LEU A 116 1.83 4.78 5.44
CA LEU A 116 2.02 4.14 4.14
C LEU A 116 3.50 3.92 3.87
N ILE A 117 3.90 2.67 3.67
CA ILE A 117 5.27 2.28 3.35
C ILE A 117 5.30 1.78 1.91
N LEU A 118 6.03 2.47 1.05
CA LEU A 118 6.19 2.13 -0.35
C LEU A 118 7.68 1.88 -0.63
N ASP A 119 7.99 0.64 -0.97
CA ASP A 119 9.34 0.22 -1.34
C ASP A 119 9.40 0.01 -2.85
N GLU A 120 10.20 0.85 -3.53
CA GLU A 120 10.34 0.91 -5.00
C GLU A 120 8.99 0.91 -5.75
N PRO A 121 8.03 1.78 -5.38
CA PRO A 121 6.66 1.67 -5.90
C PRO A 121 6.56 1.98 -7.40
N CYS A 122 7.50 2.76 -7.97
CA CYS A 122 7.51 3.11 -9.39
C CYS A 122 8.16 2.05 -10.28
N GLN A 123 8.76 1.01 -9.70
CA GLN A 123 9.38 -0.06 -10.47
C GLN A 123 8.37 -0.76 -11.38
N GLY A 124 8.61 -0.73 -12.69
CA GLY A 124 7.74 -1.36 -13.69
C GLY A 124 6.51 -0.54 -14.09
N LEU A 125 6.31 0.65 -13.52
CA LEU A 125 5.27 1.60 -13.96
C LEU A 125 5.71 2.33 -15.23
N ASP A 126 4.75 2.64 -16.08
CA ASP A 126 4.95 3.61 -17.15
C ASP A 126 4.92 5.05 -16.62
N ARG A 127 5.22 6.02 -17.50
CA ARG A 127 5.25 7.44 -17.12
C ARG A 127 3.89 7.95 -16.60
N VAL A 128 2.80 7.53 -17.22
CA VAL A 128 1.45 7.99 -16.85
C VAL A 128 1.06 7.45 -15.47
N GLN A 129 1.33 6.17 -15.22
CA GLN A 129 1.12 5.52 -13.94
C GLN A 129 1.97 6.15 -12.83
N THR A 130 3.26 6.42 -13.11
CA THR A 130 4.17 7.06 -12.16
C THR A 130 3.69 8.46 -11.77
N GLU A 131 3.34 9.31 -12.74
CA GLU A 131 2.84 10.66 -12.45
C GLU A 131 1.49 10.63 -11.72
N ARG A 132 0.61 9.70 -12.07
CA ARG A 132 -0.65 9.52 -11.33
C ARG A 132 -0.41 9.13 -9.88
N LEU A 133 0.48 8.15 -9.63
CA LEU A 133 0.83 7.75 -8.27
C LEU A 133 1.37 8.93 -7.46
N LYS A 134 2.32 9.69 -8.01
CA LYS A 134 2.91 10.88 -7.35
C LYS A 134 1.83 11.91 -7.01
N THR A 135 0.96 12.24 -7.98
CA THR A 135 -0.14 13.19 -7.78
C THR A 135 -1.08 12.74 -6.65
N VAL A 136 -1.42 11.45 -6.59
CA VAL A 136 -2.28 10.92 -5.51
C VAL A 136 -1.58 11.00 -4.17
N LEU A 137 -0.29 10.65 -4.09
CA LEU A 137 0.48 10.73 -2.85
C LEU A 137 0.62 12.18 -2.36
N ASP A 138 0.91 13.13 -3.26
CA ASP A 138 0.99 14.56 -2.94
C ASP A 138 -0.35 15.08 -2.41
N TYR A 139 -1.47 14.69 -3.05
CA TYR A 139 -2.80 15.05 -2.58
C TYR A 139 -3.12 14.48 -1.19
N LEU A 140 -2.80 13.20 -0.95
CA LEU A 140 -3.03 12.56 0.35
C LEU A 140 -2.21 13.21 1.45
N ALA A 141 -0.94 13.50 1.20
CA ALA A 141 -0.07 14.18 2.17
C ALA A 141 -0.56 15.59 2.53
N ALA A 142 -1.17 16.30 1.57
CA ALA A 142 -1.72 17.63 1.80
C ALA A 142 -3.09 17.64 2.51
N ASN A 143 -3.85 16.53 2.45
CA ASN A 143 -5.24 16.49 2.90
C ASN A 143 -5.52 15.42 3.98
N SER A 144 -4.49 14.76 4.51
CA SER A 144 -4.60 13.79 5.60
C SER A 144 -3.37 13.84 6.51
N GLU A 145 -3.48 13.22 7.67
CA GLU A 145 -2.35 13.07 8.62
C GLU A 145 -1.54 11.79 8.35
N MET A 146 -1.67 11.22 7.15
CA MET A 146 -0.94 10.02 6.77
C MET A 146 0.57 10.28 6.74
N THR A 147 1.34 9.45 7.40
CA THR A 147 2.80 9.43 7.26
C THR A 147 3.20 8.56 6.07
N LEU A 148 4.03 9.09 5.18
CA LEU A 148 4.58 8.36 4.03
C LEU A 148 6.04 8.00 4.29
N LEU A 149 6.37 6.71 4.22
CA LEU A 149 7.74 6.21 4.10
C LEU A 149 7.95 5.73 2.66
N TYR A 150 8.78 6.43 1.91
CA TYR A 150 9.01 6.17 0.50
C TYR A 150 10.46 5.76 0.27
N VAL A 151 10.68 4.58 -0.30
CA VAL A 151 12.03 4.10 -0.65
C VAL A 151 12.16 4.11 -2.17
N SER A 152 13.19 4.76 -2.68
CA SER A 152 13.51 4.77 -4.12
C SER A 152 15.01 4.92 -4.34
N HIS A 153 15.48 4.35 -5.44
CA HIS A 153 16.84 4.55 -5.95
C HIS A 153 16.93 5.70 -6.96
N TYR A 154 15.77 6.29 -7.37
CA TYR A 154 15.72 7.32 -8.40
C TYR A 154 15.01 8.58 -7.87
N ASP A 155 15.74 9.71 -7.85
CA ASP A 155 15.19 11.01 -7.40
C ASP A 155 13.95 11.44 -8.19
N ARG A 156 13.91 11.15 -9.49
CA ARG A 156 12.78 11.49 -10.37
C ARG A 156 11.46 10.82 -9.97
N ASP A 157 11.53 9.70 -9.26
CA ASP A 157 10.37 8.90 -8.85
C ASP A 157 9.81 9.35 -7.49
N ILE A 158 10.53 10.24 -6.79
CA ILE A 158 10.13 10.75 -5.48
C ILE A 158 9.00 11.78 -5.64
N PRO A 159 7.85 11.62 -4.93
CA PRO A 159 6.77 12.60 -4.95
C PRO A 159 7.16 13.90 -4.23
N SER A 160 6.51 15.00 -4.59
CA SER A 160 6.83 16.34 -4.06
C SER A 160 6.52 16.51 -2.57
N CYS A 161 5.63 15.67 -2.02
CA CYS A 161 5.27 15.69 -0.59
C CYS A 161 6.37 15.16 0.33
N VAL A 162 7.41 14.50 -0.20
CA VAL A 162 8.54 14.03 0.61
C VAL A 162 9.35 15.23 1.10
N ASN A 163 9.35 15.46 2.40
CA ASN A 163 9.96 16.63 3.03
C ASN A 163 11.25 16.32 3.82
N GLN A 164 11.56 15.03 4.01
CA GLN A 164 12.79 14.58 4.67
C GLN A 164 13.39 13.40 3.90
N THR A 165 14.70 13.37 3.77
CA THR A 165 15.42 12.30 3.09
C THR A 165 16.51 11.75 3.99
N LEU A 166 16.59 10.41 4.07
CA LEU A 166 17.67 9.68 4.73
C LEU A 166 18.42 8.86 3.68
N GLU A 167 19.67 9.19 3.47
CA GLU A 167 20.55 8.43 2.59
C GLU A 167 21.29 7.35 3.39
N LEU A 168 21.07 6.08 3.03
CA LEU A 168 21.74 4.95 3.65
C LEU A 168 23.05 4.67 2.89
N LYS A 169 24.20 4.92 3.54
CA LYS A 169 25.52 4.56 2.99
C LYS A 169 25.84 3.13 3.38
N ARG A 170 26.40 2.37 2.41
CA ARG A 170 27.02 1.08 2.74
C ARG A 170 28.24 1.35 3.61
N LEU A 171 28.30 0.66 4.76
CA LEU A 171 29.51 0.57 5.58
C LEU A 171 30.52 -0.33 4.89
#